data_e611aea3d93035bab8a6d196cd445748
#
_entry.id   e611aea3d93035bab8a6d196cd445748
#
_cell.length_a   1.000
_cell.length_b   1.000
_cell.length_c   1.000
_cell.angle_alpha   90.00
_cell.angle_beta   90.00
_cell.angle_gamma   90.00
#
_symmetry.space_group_name_H-M   'P 1'
#
loop_
_entity.id
_entity.type
_entity.pdbx_description
1 polymer ?
#
loop_
_entity_poly.entity_id
_entity_poly.type
_entity_poly.pdbx_seq_one_letter_code
_entity_poly.pdbx_strand_id
1 'polypeptide(L)'
;MQQAKPLTRPGSMVLDVIRFGAAIAVAVGHLSSPGFSSGWPYSKLLNVATLAVAVFFVLSGFVIRLITAVRPTTARNYALDRVSRLYSIVLPALVFSVFAALCLHFFPTATVPAFPFSRADVVPFLANLTFTGQVWGHDLLIRDNAVFWSLCYEAPFYVFWGLGFISLRSWRWAAYMGFALIVGPQIVFMLPLWLLGCLVHDIYQRLRTQTNAFRNLTAALAITSVLIVLLWQIAQRYSHHLHGIAAATGLVKIWQQWEIAHTHHILVNASAHYYPIGVLTGILMLWLLLLVDRWHQSFSPGVSKAVRTVADGTFTLYLFHLPLFLLIVAYIPYNHGSTPQKILLLAVVTALCVAVAAPLDALKRWMRAKLSIPGEASAQVIQRS
;
A
#
# COMPACT_ATOMS: atom_id res chain seq x y z
N MET A 1 -24.44 -19.17 5.67
CA MET A 1 -23.81 -17.85 5.42
C MET A 1 -24.19 -17.45 3.99
N GLN A 2 -24.82 -16.30 3.79
CA GLN A 2 -25.08 -15.79 2.45
C GLN A 2 -23.73 -15.54 1.74
N GLN A 3 -23.63 -15.97 0.48
CA GLN A 3 -22.46 -15.75 -0.34
C GLN A 3 -22.24 -14.25 -0.54
N ALA A 4 -21.01 -13.77 -0.31
CA ALA A 4 -20.70 -12.37 -0.46
C ALA A 4 -20.92 -11.94 -1.93
N LYS A 5 -21.56 -10.79 -2.13
CA LYS A 5 -21.81 -10.25 -3.47
C LYS A 5 -20.57 -9.50 -3.99
N PRO A 6 -20.26 -9.59 -5.28
CA PRO A 6 -19.21 -8.77 -5.88
C PRO A 6 -19.53 -7.27 -5.75
N LEU A 7 -18.51 -6.43 -5.90
CA LEU A 7 -18.71 -4.98 -5.98
C LEU A 7 -19.47 -4.60 -7.25
N THR A 8 -20.25 -3.53 -7.16
CA THR A 8 -20.77 -2.83 -8.32
C THR A 8 -19.64 -2.19 -9.14
N ARG A 9 -19.87 -1.89 -10.41
CA ARG A 9 -18.90 -1.14 -11.23
C ARG A 9 -18.48 0.18 -10.59
N PRO A 10 -19.42 1.05 -10.11
CA PRO A 10 -19.06 2.26 -9.39
C PRO A 10 -18.25 1.98 -8.10
N GLY A 11 -18.62 0.94 -7.35
CA GLY A 11 -17.86 0.56 -6.13
C GLY A 11 -16.41 0.15 -6.43
N SER A 12 -16.17 -0.58 -7.52
CA SER A 12 -14.79 -0.89 -7.97
C SER A 12 -14.01 0.37 -8.33
N MET A 13 -14.66 1.33 -9.04
CA MET A 13 -14.03 2.60 -9.40
C MET A 13 -13.66 3.44 -8.17
N VAL A 14 -14.49 3.45 -7.13
CA VAL A 14 -14.14 4.14 -5.87
C VAL A 14 -12.85 3.59 -5.28
N LEU A 15 -12.71 2.26 -5.21
CA LEU A 15 -11.46 1.66 -4.71
C LEU A 15 -10.26 2.00 -5.59
N ASP A 16 -10.44 2.04 -6.91
CA ASP A 16 -9.41 2.41 -7.87
C ASP A 16 -8.96 3.86 -7.69
N VAL A 17 -9.89 4.80 -7.49
CA VAL A 17 -9.60 6.21 -7.21
C VAL A 17 -8.88 6.38 -5.87
N ILE A 18 -9.34 5.72 -4.81
CA ILE A 18 -8.69 5.78 -3.49
C ILE A 18 -7.26 5.25 -3.59
N ARG A 19 -7.05 4.12 -4.27
CA ARG A 19 -5.73 3.50 -4.46
C ARG A 19 -4.79 4.42 -5.21
N PHE A 20 -5.23 4.99 -6.33
CA PHE A 20 -4.41 5.89 -7.13
C PHE A 20 -4.11 7.20 -6.38
N GLY A 21 -5.11 7.78 -5.72
CA GLY A 21 -4.92 8.96 -4.87
C GLY A 21 -3.89 8.73 -3.76
N ALA A 22 -3.91 7.56 -3.14
CA ALA A 22 -2.89 7.18 -2.14
C ALA A 22 -1.49 7.05 -2.75
N ALA A 23 -1.35 6.49 -3.97
CA ALA A 23 -0.04 6.42 -4.65
C ALA A 23 0.50 7.80 -5.02
N ILE A 24 -0.35 8.71 -5.52
CA ILE A 24 0.01 10.10 -5.76
C ILE A 24 0.43 10.78 -4.45
N ALA A 25 -0.29 10.56 -3.36
CA ALA A 25 0.04 11.11 -2.05
C ALA A 25 1.44 10.66 -1.56
N VAL A 26 1.79 9.38 -1.77
CA VAL A 26 3.13 8.87 -1.48
C VAL A 26 4.18 9.56 -2.36
N ALA A 27 3.95 9.65 -3.67
CA ALA A 27 4.87 10.31 -4.59
C ALA A 27 5.06 11.81 -4.24
N VAL A 28 3.98 12.53 -3.91
CA VAL A 28 4.03 13.92 -3.45
C VAL A 28 4.82 14.06 -2.16
N GLY A 29 4.59 13.17 -1.19
CA GLY A 29 5.34 13.17 0.06
C GLY A 29 6.84 13.00 -0.18
N HIS A 30 7.26 12.04 -1.00
CA HIS A 30 8.68 11.84 -1.32
C HIS A 30 9.26 13.00 -2.15
N LEU A 31 8.50 13.54 -3.11
CA LEU A 31 8.93 14.73 -3.87
C LEU A 31 9.10 15.97 -2.98
N SER A 32 8.44 15.99 -1.82
CA SER A 32 8.56 17.06 -0.83
C SER A 32 9.76 16.90 0.12
N SER A 33 10.52 15.82 0.01
CA SER A 33 11.72 15.60 0.82
C SER A 33 12.85 16.56 0.44
N PRO A 34 13.82 16.82 1.35
CA PRO A 34 14.94 17.74 1.10
C PRO A 34 15.76 17.40 -0.14
N GLY A 35 15.81 16.13 -0.57
CA GLY A 35 16.49 15.71 -1.80
C GLY A 35 15.85 16.24 -3.10
N PHE A 36 14.57 16.63 -3.06
CA PHE A 36 13.82 17.09 -4.24
C PHE A 36 13.21 18.49 -4.06
N SER A 37 13.14 18.99 -2.84
CA SER A 37 12.48 20.26 -2.54
C SER A 37 13.26 21.09 -1.55
N SER A 38 13.29 22.40 -1.77
CA SER A 38 13.80 23.38 -0.83
C SER A 38 12.71 24.41 -0.48
N GLY A 39 12.69 24.85 0.77
CA GLY A 39 11.77 25.88 1.25
C GLY A 39 10.35 25.38 1.60
N TRP A 40 9.56 26.32 2.10
CA TRP A 40 8.14 26.13 2.41
C TRP A 40 7.31 25.99 1.11
N PRO A 41 6.23 25.21 1.06
CA PRO A 41 5.49 24.52 2.14
C PRO A 41 5.74 23.01 2.22
N TYR A 42 6.77 22.50 1.58
CA TYR A 42 6.92 21.10 1.24
C TYR A 42 7.17 20.19 2.46
N SER A 43 7.82 20.72 3.50
CA SER A 43 8.05 19.93 4.73
C SER A 43 6.77 19.42 5.39
N LYS A 44 5.64 20.12 5.21
CA LYS A 44 4.33 19.67 5.71
C LYS A 44 3.72 18.53 4.90
N LEU A 45 4.10 18.40 3.62
CA LEU A 45 3.60 17.36 2.73
C LEU A 45 4.37 16.04 2.88
N LEU A 46 5.55 16.06 3.50
CA LEU A 46 6.35 14.86 3.72
C LEU A 46 5.57 13.78 4.49
N ASN A 47 4.80 14.17 5.51
CA ASN A 47 3.99 13.26 6.30
C ASN A 47 2.84 12.62 5.52
N VAL A 48 2.44 13.18 4.38
CA VAL A 48 1.34 12.64 3.56
C VAL A 48 1.69 11.25 3.00
N ALA A 49 2.96 10.99 2.69
CA ALA A 49 3.41 9.66 2.25
C ALA A 49 3.14 8.59 3.31
N THR A 50 3.48 8.87 4.56
CA THR A 50 3.26 7.97 5.70
C THR A 50 1.76 7.67 5.87
N LEU A 51 0.93 8.72 5.81
CA LEU A 51 -0.52 8.59 5.95
C LEU A 51 -1.15 7.73 4.84
N ALA A 52 -0.64 7.87 3.62
CA ALA A 52 -1.12 7.12 2.46
C ALA A 52 -0.84 5.61 2.57
N VAL A 53 0.19 5.20 3.30
CA VAL A 53 0.45 3.77 3.57
C VAL A 53 -0.65 3.14 4.43
N ALA A 54 -1.20 3.87 5.41
CA ALA A 54 -2.36 3.39 6.18
C ALA A 54 -3.57 3.12 5.27
N VAL A 55 -3.80 4.00 4.27
CA VAL A 55 -4.84 3.80 3.26
C VAL A 55 -4.60 2.51 2.48
N PHE A 56 -3.37 2.24 2.06
CA PHE A 56 -3.03 1.01 1.34
C PHE A 56 -3.27 -0.23 2.18
N PHE A 57 -2.91 -0.24 3.47
CA PHE A 57 -3.13 -1.41 4.33
C PHE A 57 -4.61 -1.72 4.52
N VAL A 58 -5.44 -0.71 4.81
CA VAL A 58 -6.90 -0.89 4.92
C VAL A 58 -7.50 -1.34 3.60
N LEU A 59 -7.11 -0.72 2.48
CA LEU A 59 -7.58 -1.09 1.16
C LEU A 59 -7.17 -2.51 0.79
N SER A 60 -5.93 -2.91 1.07
CA SER A 60 -5.41 -4.25 0.80
C SER A 60 -6.20 -5.31 1.57
N GLY A 61 -6.44 -5.09 2.87
CA GLY A 61 -7.27 -5.98 3.69
C GLY A 61 -8.68 -6.13 3.14
N PHE A 62 -9.32 -5.01 2.77
CA PHE A 62 -10.65 -5.03 2.15
C PHE A 62 -10.68 -5.85 0.87
N VAL A 63 -9.74 -5.62 -0.05
CA VAL A 63 -9.67 -6.31 -1.34
C VAL A 63 -9.39 -7.81 -1.17
N ILE A 64 -8.50 -8.19 -0.26
CA ILE A 64 -8.22 -9.61 0.01
C ILE A 64 -9.47 -10.32 0.55
N ARG A 65 -10.15 -9.69 1.50
CA ARG A 65 -11.40 -10.21 2.06
C ARG A 65 -12.49 -10.33 1.00
N LEU A 66 -12.65 -9.32 0.14
CA LEU A 66 -13.59 -9.32 -0.97
C LEU A 66 -13.34 -10.49 -1.93
N ILE A 67 -12.11 -10.63 -2.42
CA ILE A 67 -11.77 -11.66 -3.41
C ILE A 67 -12.01 -13.07 -2.83
N THR A 68 -11.59 -13.28 -1.59
CA THR A 68 -11.70 -14.60 -0.94
C THR A 68 -13.13 -14.92 -0.46
N ALA A 69 -13.98 -13.91 -0.27
CA ALA A 69 -15.39 -14.09 0.08
C ALA A 69 -16.29 -14.32 -1.14
N VAL A 70 -15.96 -13.70 -2.27
CA VAL A 70 -16.76 -13.82 -3.52
C VAL A 70 -16.41 -15.08 -4.32
N ARG A 71 -15.15 -15.51 -4.26
CA ARG A 71 -14.67 -16.68 -5.03
C ARG A 71 -14.03 -17.70 -4.09
N PRO A 72 -14.60 -18.91 -3.99
CA PRO A 72 -13.93 -20.01 -3.31
C PRO A 72 -12.53 -20.20 -3.90
N THR A 73 -11.52 -20.22 -3.05
CA THR A 73 -10.13 -20.40 -3.48
C THR A 73 -9.42 -21.41 -2.59
N THR A 74 -8.47 -22.13 -3.15
CA THR A 74 -7.57 -23.00 -2.41
C THR A 74 -6.36 -22.22 -1.91
N ALA A 75 -5.68 -22.72 -0.86
CA ALA A 75 -4.43 -22.13 -0.38
C ALA A 75 -3.41 -21.93 -1.51
N ARG A 76 -3.28 -22.92 -2.40
CA ARG A 76 -2.38 -22.88 -3.55
C ARG A 76 -2.76 -21.79 -4.53
N ASN A 77 -4.02 -21.72 -4.95
CA ASN A 77 -4.48 -20.69 -5.90
C ASN A 77 -4.35 -19.27 -5.32
N TYR A 78 -4.68 -19.11 -4.04
CA TYR A 78 -4.45 -17.86 -3.33
C TYR A 78 -2.97 -17.46 -3.34
N ALA A 79 -2.07 -18.37 -2.97
CA ALA A 79 -0.63 -18.11 -2.97
C ALA A 79 -0.11 -17.73 -4.37
N LEU A 80 -0.50 -18.49 -5.42
CA LEU A 80 -0.11 -18.19 -6.79
C LEU A 80 -0.59 -16.80 -7.25
N ASP A 81 -1.81 -16.41 -6.89
CA ASP A 81 -2.35 -15.10 -7.23
C ASP A 81 -1.60 -13.98 -6.49
N ARG A 82 -1.16 -14.20 -5.25
CA ARG A 82 -0.37 -13.18 -4.51
C ARG A 82 1.05 -13.11 -5.00
N VAL A 83 1.74 -14.24 -5.18
CA VAL A 83 3.10 -14.31 -5.70
C VAL A 83 3.19 -13.67 -7.09
N SER A 84 2.34 -14.08 -8.05
CA SER A 84 2.35 -13.49 -9.38
C SER A 84 2.05 -11.99 -9.36
N ARG A 85 1.14 -11.52 -8.50
CA ARG A 85 0.82 -10.11 -8.34
C ARG A 85 2.01 -9.30 -7.79
N LEU A 86 2.68 -9.80 -6.75
CA LEU A 86 3.81 -9.09 -6.14
C LEU A 86 5.03 -9.11 -7.08
N TYR A 87 5.50 -10.28 -7.47
CA TYR A 87 6.76 -10.40 -8.19
C TYR A 87 6.72 -9.88 -9.62
N SER A 88 5.55 -9.79 -10.25
CA SER A 88 5.45 -9.17 -11.59
C SER A 88 5.83 -7.69 -11.61
N ILE A 89 5.81 -7.00 -10.46
CA ILE A 89 6.17 -5.59 -10.35
C ILE A 89 7.43 -5.41 -9.48
N VAL A 90 7.56 -6.19 -8.41
CA VAL A 90 8.70 -6.12 -7.48
C VAL A 90 10.02 -6.45 -8.19
N LEU A 91 10.07 -7.53 -8.99
CA LEU A 91 11.31 -7.89 -9.71
C LEU A 91 11.76 -6.79 -10.69
N PRO A 92 10.91 -6.29 -11.60
CA PRO A 92 11.27 -5.16 -12.45
C PRO A 92 11.66 -3.90 -11.67
N ALA A 93 10.97 -3.59 -10.55
CA ALA A 93 11.29 -2.42 -9.74
C ALA A 93 12.65 -2.56 -9.03
N LEU A 94 12.99 -3.74 -8.52
CA LEU A 94 14.31 -4.01 -7.94
C LEU A 94 15.43 -3.90 -8.98
N VAL A 95 15.20 -4.48 -10.16
CA VAL A 95 16.16 -4.36 -11.28
C VAL A 95 16.33 -2.90 -11.69
N PHE A 96 15.24 -2.14 -11.75
CA PHE A 96 15.29 -0.72 -12.08
C PHE A 96 15.98 0.11 -10.98
N SER A 97 15.78 -0.20 -9.71
CA SER A 97 16.51 0.43 -8.60
C SER A 97 18.01 0.19 -8.71
N VAL A 98 18.43 -1.06 -8.98
CA VAL A 98 19.84 -1.36 -9.23
C VAL A 98 20.38 -0.59 -10.43
N PHE A 99 19.62 -0.54 -11.52
CA PHE A 99 20.00 0.25 -12.70
C PHE A 99 20.16 1.74 -12.35
N ALA A 100 19.23 2.32 -11.63
CA ALA A 100 19.30 3.72 -11.19
C ALA A 100 20.54 3.97 -10.30
N ALA A 101 20.78 3.09 -9.34
CA ALA A 101 21.96 3.17 -8.47
C ALA A 101 23.28 3.06 -9.26
N LEU A 102 23.36 2.18 -10.26
CA LEU A 102 24.54 2.06 -11.13
C LEU A 102 24.73 3.30 -11.99
N CYS A 103 23.67 3.87 -12.57
CA CYS A 103 23.76 5.14 -13.30
C CYS A 103 24.36 6.25 -12.42
N LEU A 104 23.84 6.41 -11.19
CA LEU A 104 24.32 7.43 -10.26
C LEU A 104 25.73 7.13 -9.71
N HIS A 105 26.13 5.86 -9.69
CA HIS A 105 27.48 5.47 -9.29
C HIS A 105 28.53 5.80 -10.36
N PHE A 106 28.28 5.41 -11.60
CA PHE A 106 29.22 5.60 -12.70
C PHE A 106 29.19 7.00 -13.31
N PHE A 107 28.06 7.68 -13.22
CA PHE A 107 27.84 9.02 -13.78
C PHE A 107 27.29 9.98 -12.70
N PRO A 108 28.07 10.24 -11.63
CA PRO A 108 27.61 11.12 -10.54
C PRO A 108 27.43 12.56 -11.05
N THR A 109 26.47 13.27 -10.46
CA THR A 109 26.19 14.66 -10.77
C THR A 109 26.33 15.53 -9.53
N ALA A 110 26.44 16.85 -9.73
CA ALA A 110 26.50 17.79 -8.59
C ALA A 110 25.19 17.85 -7.79
N THR A 111 24.06 17.49 -8.41
CA THR A 111 22.72 17.55 -7.81
C THR A 111 22.38 16.32 -6.99
N VAL A 112 22.86 15.15 -7.38
CA VAL A 112 22.67 13.89 -6.66
C VAL A 112 24.05 13.29 -6.39
N PRO A 113 24.47 13.18 -5.11
CA PRO A 113 25.76 12.59 -4.77
C PRO A 113 25.87 11.16 -5.28
N ALA A 114 27.12 10.74 -5.61
CA ALA A 114 27.39 9.39 -6.02
C ALA A 114 26.86 8.39 -4.99
N PHE A 115 26.10 7.40 -5.44
CA PHE A 115 25.69 6.26 -4.61
C PHE A 115 26.83 5.23 -4.61
N PRO A 116 27.64 5.14 -3.54
CA PRO A 116 28.65 4.10 -3.47
C PRO A 116 27.94 2.75 -3.37
N PHE A 117 27.94 1.99 -4.47
CA PHE A 117 27.45 0.61 -4.42
C PHE A 117 28.44 -0.22 -3.60
N SER A 118 28.00 -0.80 -2.51
CA SER A 118 28.81 -1.57 -1.58
C SER A 118 28.25 -2.97 -1.35
N ARG A 119 29.08 -3.87 -0.82
CA ARG A 119 28.61 -5.19 -0.40
C ARG A 119 27.49 -5.09 0.67
N ALA A 120 27.44 -4.01 1.42
CA ALA A 120 26.39 -3.75 2.41
C ALA A 120 25.00 -3.56 1.79
N ASP A 121 24.89 -3.20 0.51
CA ASP A 121 23.60 -3.02 -0.18
C ASP A 121 22.97 -4.36 -0.61
N VAL A 122 23.75 -5.45 -0.62
CA VAL A 122 23.27 -6.80 -1.01
C VAL A 122 22.26 -7.33 0.01
N VAL A 123 22.49 -7.13 1.30
CA VAL A 123 21.60 -7.62 2.36
C VAL A 123 20.24 -6.93 2.30
N PRO A 124 20.14 -5.59 2.24
CA PRO A 124 18.86 -4.89 2.00
C PRO A 124 18.15 -5.34 0.71
N PHE A 125 18.90 -5.52 -0.39
CA PHE A 125 18.31 -5.99 -1.64
C PHE A 125 17.65 -7.37 -1.48
N LEU A 126 18.35 -8.35 -0.92
CA LEU A 126 17.85 -9.71 -0.71
C LEU A 126 16.67 -9.71 0.30
N ALA A 127 16.76 -8.91 1.34
CA ALA A 127 15.71 -8.78 2.34
C ALA A 127 14.41 -8.21 1.73
N ASN A 128 14.52 -7.22 0.83
CA ASN A 128 13.34 -6.67 0.15
C ASN A 128 12.83 -7.59 -0.96
N LEU A 129 13.70 -8.34 -1.64
CA LEU A 129 13.31 -9.38 -2.59
C LEU A 129 12.48 -10.49 -1.92
N THR A 130 12.79 -10.83 -0.68
CA THR A 130 12.10 -11.86 0.13
C THR A 130 11.05 -11.29 1.08
N PHE A 131 10.81 -9.96 1.06
CA PHE A 131 9.90 -9.25 1.96
C PHE A 131 10.23 -9.42 3.45
N THR A 132 11.50 -9.65 3.78
CA THR A 132 11.97 -9.83 5.16
C THR A 132 12.64 -8.59 5.75
N GLY A 133 12.71 -7.49 5.00
CA GLY A 133 13.42 -6.27 5.38
C GLY A 133 12.92 -5.59 6.67
N GLN A 134 11.73 -5.94 7.13
CA GLN A 134 11.11 -5.39 8.35
C GLN A 134 10.87 -6.45 9.45
N VAL A 135 11.31 -7.69 9.21
CA VAL A 135 11.18 -8.79 10.18
C VAL A 135 12.00 -8.46 11.41
N TRP A 136 11.41 -8.62 12.60
CA TRP A 136 12.01 -8.30 13.90
C TRP A 136 12.54 -6.86 14.04
N GLY A 137 11.93 -5.91 13.33
CA GLY A 137 12.33 -4.50 13.37
C GLY A 137 13.64 -4.17 12.65
N HIS A 138 14.18 -5.10 11.85
CA HIS A 138 15.27 -4.77 10.95
C HIS A 138 14.78 -3.78 9.90
N ASP A 139 15.37 -2.59 9.82
CA ASP A 139 15.02 -1.58 8.84
C ASP A 139 15.98 -1.63 7.66
N LEU A 140 15.91 -2.74 6.91
CA LEU A 140 16.77 -3.00 5.75
C LEU A 140 16.18 -2.32 4.51
N LEU A 141 16.42 -1.03 4.37
CA LEU A 141 15.93 -0.21 3.27
C LEU A 141 16.86 -0.26 2.05
N ILE A 142 16.29 -0.31 0.86
CA ILE A 142 17.01 -0.02 -0.37
C ILE A 142 17.21 1.50 -0.45
N ARG A 143 18.44 1.95 -0.52
CA ARG A 143 18.82 3.37 -0.34
C ARG A 143 18.12 4.32 -1.31
N ASP A 144 18.03 3.92 -2.58
CA ASP A 144 17.38 4.69 -3.64
C ASP A 144 15.89 4.39 -3.81
N ASN A 145 15.37 3.41 -3.06
CA ASN A 145 13.97 2.99 -3.13
C ASN A 145 13.42 2.51 -1.78
N ALA A 146 13.41 3.39 -0.82
CA ALA A 146 12.97 3.09 0.53
C ALA A 146 11.51 2.62 0.61
N VAL A 147 10.66 2.88 -0.39
CA VAL A 147 9.22 2.54 -0.38
C VAL A 147 8.93 1.04 -0.24
N PHE A 148 9.91 0.19 -0.52
CA PHE A 148 9.78 -1.26 -0.37
C PHE A 148 9.44 -1.70 1.07
N TRP A 149 9.76 -0.88 2.07
CA TRP A 149 9.49 -1.23 3.47
C TRP A 149 8.04 -1.66 3.72
N SER A 150 7.06 -1.00 3.10
CA SER A 150 5.64 -1.30 3.30
C SER A 150 5.22 -2.65 2.73
N LEU A 151 5.88 -3.11 1.65
CA LEU A 151 5.65 -4.45 1.10
C LEU A 151 6.17 -5.55 2.03
N CYS A 152 7.19 -5.24 2.85
CA CYS A 152 7.67 -6.14 3.90
C CYS A 152 6.66 -6.30 5.06
N TYR A 153 5.58 -5.50 5.09
CA TYR A 153 4.40 -5.72 5.92
C TYR A 153 3.28 -6.42 5.14
N GLU A 154 3.02 -5.96 3.93
CA GLU A 154 1.89 -6.45 3.13
C GLU A 154 2.05 -7.94 2.75
N ALA A 155 3.24 -8.37 2.36
CA ALA A 155 3.50 -9.77 2.02
C ALA A 155 3.30 -10.72 3.21
N PRO A 156 3.82 -10.45 4.43
CA PRO A 156 3.44 -11.18 5.64
C PRO A 156 1.95 -11.20 5.92
N PHE A 157 1.21 -10.10 5.70
CA PHE A 157 -0.25 -10.09 5.89
C PHE A 157 -0.97 -11.05 4.93
N TYR A 158 -0.46 -11.19 3.71
CA TYR A 158 -0.97 -12.20 2.77
C TYR A 158 -0.68 -13.62 3.25
N VAL A 159 0.50 -13.86 3.83
CA VAL A 159 0.83 -15.16 4.45
C VAL A 159 -0.11 -15.44 5.63
N PHE A 160 -0.29 -14.48 6.54
CA PHE A 160 -1.22 -14.59 7.66
C PHE A 160 -2.63 -15.00 7.20
N TRP A 161 -3.17 -14.32 6.19
CA TRP A 161 -4.48 -14.64 5.64
C TRP A 161 -4.49 -16.03 4.98
N GLY A 162 -3.41 -16.38 4.29
CA GLY A 162 -3.21 -17.67 3.63
C GLY A 162 -3.24 -18.86 4.59
N LEU A 163 -2.73 -18.69 5.82
CA LEU A 163 -2.79 -19.72 6.86
C LEU A 163 -4.23 -20.15 7.18
N GLY A 164 -5.20 -19.25 6.99
CA GLY A 164 -6.62 -19.55 7.17
C GLY A 164 -7.18 -20.59 6.19
N PHE A 165 -6.54 -20.80 5.03
CA PHE A 165 -6.92 -21.81 4.04
C PHE A 165 -6.32 -23.20 4.31
N ILE A 166 -5.32 -23.30 5.20
CA ILE A 166 -4.72 -24.57 5.56
C ILE A 166 -5.65 -25.28 6.54
N SER A 167 -6.14 -26.46 6.17
CA SER A 167 -7.17 -27.21 6.89
C SER A 167 -6.66 -27.92 8.17
N LEU A 168 -5.79 -27.26 8.93
CA LEU A 168 -5.24 -27.80 10.17
C LEU A 168 -5.98 -27.21 11.38
N ARG A 169 -7.25 -27.58 11.57
CA ARG A 169 -8.11 -27.01 12.63
C ARG A 169 -7.47 -27.07 14.02
N SER A 170 -6.80 -28.18 14.36
CA SER A 170 -6.10 -28.36 15.64
C SER A 170 -4.81 -27.55 15.76
N TRP A 171 -4.08 -27.33 14.65
CA TRP A 171 -2.79 -26.64 14.62
C TRP A 171 -2.88 -25.17 14.20
N ARG A 172 -4.07 -24.68 13.95
CA ARG A 172 -4.27 -23.31 13.44
C ARG A 172 -3.65 -22.25 14.36
N TRP A 173 -3.87 -22.39 15.67
CA TRP A 173 -3.31 -21.45 16.65
C TRP A 173 -1.78 -21.53 16.69
N ALA A 174 -1.23 -22.74 16.62
CA ALA A 174 0.24 -22.92 16.56
C ALA A 174 0.81 -22.27 15.29
N ALA A 175 0.14 -22.37 14.14
CA ALA A 175 0.54 -21.73 12.90
C ALA A 175 0.55 -20.19 13.02
N TYR A 176 -0.49 -19.59 13.62
CA TYR A 176 -0.51 -18.15 13.86
C TYR A 176 0.52 -17.68 14.88
N MET A 177 0.75 -18.46 15.94
CA MET A 177 1.83 -18.17 16.90
C MET A 177 3.21 -18.29 16.24
N GLY A 178 3.44 -19.37 15.47
CA GLY A 178 4.66 -19.52 14.69
C GLY A 178 4.89 -18.37 13.71
N PHE A 179 3.84 -17.94 13.01
CA PHE A 179 3.89 -16.74 12.16
C PHE A 179 4.32 -15.50 12.95
N ALA A 180 3.67 -15.23 14.09
CA ALA A 180 3.99 -14.06 14.92
C ALA A 180 5.44 -14.08 15.43
N LEU A 181 5.95 -15.27 15.82
CA LEU A 181 7.33 -15.45 16.22
C LEU A 181 8.33 -15.25 15.07
N ILE A 182 7.97 -15.66 13.85
CA ILE A 182 8.84 -15.49 12.68
C ILE A 182 8.91 -14.02 12.24
N VAL A 183 7.77 -13.34 12.12
CA VAL A 183 7.74 -11.97 11.57
C VAL A 183 8.12 -10.91 12.58
N GLY A 184 7.98 -11.20 13.85
CA GLY A 184 8.27 -10.29 14.94
C GLY A 184 7.14 -9.32 15.27
N PRO A 185 7.27 -8.62 16.41
CA PRO A 185 6.18 -7.85 17.01
C PRO A 185 5.76 -6.63 16.20
N GLN A 186 6.66 -6.01 15.44
CA GLN A 186 6.37 -4.82 14.66
C GLN A 186 5.36 -5.12 13.53
N ILE A 187 5.55 -6.21 12.79
CA ILE A 187 4.63 -6.64 11.74
C ILE A 187 3.29 -7.07 12.36
N VAL A 188 3.33 -7.78 13.49
CA VAL A 188 2.12 -8.16 14.23
C VAL A 188 1.35 -6.94 14.72
N PHE A 189 2.05 -5.90 15.18
CA PHE A 189 1.43 -4.65 15.62
C PHE A 189 0.67 -3.94 14.48
N MET A 190 1.16 -3.98 13.25
CA MET A 190 0.50 -3.35 12.10
C MET A 190 -0.63 -4.20 11.49
N LEU A 191 -0.70 -5.50 11.82
CA LEU A 191 -1.69 -6.42 11.28
C LEU A 191 -3.15 -6.00 11.57
N PRO A 192 -3.54 -5.48 12.77
CA PRO A 192 -4.90 -5.03 13.03
C PRO A 192 -5.36 -3.92 12.09
N LEU A 193 -4.47 -3.05 11.62
CA LEU A 193 -4.78 -2.02 10.64
C LEU A 193 -5.22 -2.63 9.30
N TRP A 194 -4.55 -3.68 8.85
CA TRP A 194 -4.93 -4.42 7.66
C TRP A 194 -6.23 -5.21 7.87
N LEU A 195 -6.40 -5.85 9.04
CA LEU A 195 -7.63 -6.57 9.41
C LEU A 195 -8.84 -5.62 9.52
N LEU A 196 -8.63 -4.36 9.85
CA LEU A 196 -9.68 -3.34 9.80
C LEU A 196 -10.27 -3.26 8.38
N GLY A 197 -9.46 -3.37 7.33
CA GLY A 197 -9.96 -3.45 5.96
C GLY A 197 -10.87 -4.66 5.72
N CYS A 198 -10.51 -5.83 6.28
CA CYS A 198 -11.36 -7.01 6.23
C CYS A 198 -12.69 -6.77 6.97
N LEU A 199 -12.65 -6.14 8.14
CA LEU A 199 -13.83 -5.79 8.93
C LEU A 199 -14.74 -4.81 8.16
N VAL A 200 -14.16 -3.78 7.53
CA VAL A 200 -14.91 -2.81 6.71
C VAL A 200 -15.63 -3.52 5.56
N HIS A 201 -15.00 -4.50 4.91
CA HIS A 201 -15.66 -5.33 3.90
C HIS A 201 -16.88 -6.06 4.49
N ASP A 202 -16.74 -6.71 5.63
CA ASP A 202 -17.82 -7.49 6.24
C ASP A 202 -18.98 -6.60 6.71
N ILE A 203 -18.69 -5.42 7.24
CA ILE A 203 -19.68 -4.39 7.57
C ILE A 203 -20.39 -3.89 6.30
N TYR A 204 -19.63 -3.59 5.25
CA TYR A 204 -20.19 -3.16 3.97
C TYR A 204 -21.16 -4.20 3.39
N GLN A 205 -20.78 -5.49 3.38
CA GLN A 205 -21.65 -6.56 2.88
C GLN A 205 -22.96 -6.70 3.68
N ARG A 206 -22.94 -6.43 4.97
CA ARG A 206 -24.15 -6.43 5.83
C ARG A 206 -25.03 -5.22 5.55
N LEU A 207 -24.42 -4.02 5.47
CA LEU A 207 -25.18 -2.77 5.36
C LEU A 207 -25.75 -2.53 3.97
N ARG A 208 -25.08 -3.00 2.90
CA ARG A 208 -25.56 -2.81 1.52
C ARG A 208 -26.91 -3.49 1.24
N THR A 209 -27.31 -4.47 2.05
CA THR A 209 -28.60 -5.16 1.95
C THR A 209 -29.72 -4.45 2.74
N GLN A 210 -29.38 -3.51 3.61
CA GLN A 210 -30.33 -2.78 4.46
C GLN A 210 -30.71 -1.46 3.78
N THR A 211 -31.87 -1.43 3.13
CA THR A 211 -32.32 -0.28 2.30
C THR A 211 -32.67 0.98 3.11
N ASN A 212 -33.04 0.84 4.39
CA ASN A 212 -33.60 1.94 5.18
C ASN A 212 -32.59 2.70 6.06
N ALA A 213 -31.33 2.21 6.17
CA ALA A 213 -30.37 2.75 7.13
C ALA A 213 -29.86 4.18 6.83
N PHE A 214 -30.13 4.75 5.62
CA PHE A 214 -29.48 6.00 5.19
C PHE A 214 -30.41 6.97 4.47
N ARG A 215 -31.51 7.34 5.14
CA ARG A 215 -32.48 8.30 4.55
C ARG A 215 -31.89 9.71 4.31
N ASN A 216 -30.79 10.06 5.01
CA ASN A 216 -30.08 11.34 4.86
C ASN A 216 -28.59 11.15 4.51
N LEU A 217 -28.32 10.52 3.38
CA LEU A 217 -26.96 10.21 2.93
C LEU A 217 -26.09 11.47 2.73
N THR A 218 -26.68 12.56 2.23
CA THR A 218 -25.97 13.84 2.07
C THR A 218 -25.52 14.44 3.40
N ALA A 219 -26.36 14.38 4.42
CA ALA A 219 -26.01 14.80 5.78
C ALA A 219 -24.91 13.91 6.38
N ALA A 220 -25.00 12.59 6.16
CA ALA A 220 -23.98 11.64 6.60
C ALA A 220 -22.63 11.90 5.95
N LEU A 221 -22.59 12.20 4.65
CA LEU A 221 -21.36 12.59 3.93
C LEU A 221 -20.78 13.90 4.45
N ALA A 222 -21.62 14.90 4.70
CA ALA A 222 -21.18 16.17 5.27
C ALA A 222 -20.57 15.98 6.67
N ILE A 223 -21.24 15.22 7.54
CA ILE A 223 -20.75 14.89 8.88
C ILE A 223 -19.44 14.10 8.79
N THR A 224 -19.36 13.11 7.91
CA THR A 224 -18.14 12.30 7.73
C THR A 224 -16.99 13.16 7.20
N SER A 225 -17.25 14.06 6.25
CA SER A 225 -16.23 14.99 5.73
C SER A 225 -15.73 15.93 6.82
N VAL A 226 -16.61 16.49 7.63
CA VAL A 226 -16.25 17.31 8.78
C VAL A 226 -15.44 16.52 9.80
N LEU A 227 -15.86 15.30 10.13
CA LEU A 227 -15.12 14.42 11.03
C LEU A 227 -13.71 14.10 10.49
N ILE A 228 -13.57 13.83 9.19
CA ILE A 228 -12.27 13.59 8.56
C ILE A 228 -11.36 14.82 8.70
N VAL A 229 -11.89 16.00 8.39
CA VAL A 229 -11.14 17.25 8.53
C VAL A 229 -10.76 17.52 9.99
N LEU A 230 -11.68 17.33 10.92
CA LEU A 230 -11.42 17.51 12.36
C LEU A 230 -10.37 16.51 12.86
N LEU A 231 -10.51 15.24 12.51
CA LEU A 231 -9.55 14.23 12.92
C LEU A 231 -8.19 14.40 12.26
N TRP A 232 -8.15 14.86 11.00
CA TRP A 232 -6.92 15.30 10.36
C TRP A 232 -6.25 16.43 11.15
N GLN A 233 -7.01 17.45 11.51
CA GLN A 233 -6.52 18.58 12.32
C GLN A 233 -6.04 18.11 13.70
N ILE A 234 -6.79 17.22 14.34
CA ILE A 234 -6.41 16.62 15.61
C ILE A 234 -5.12 15.80 15.46
N ALA A 235 -5.02 14.95 14.45
CA ALA A 235 -3.80 14.15 14.20
C ALA A 235 -2.58 15.05 13.96
N GLN A 236 -2.72 16.15 13.21
CA GLN A 236 -1.65 17.12 13.01
C GLN A 236 -1.28 17.87 14.28
N ARG A 237 -2.27 18.33 15.06
CA ARG A 237 -2.05 19.17 16.23
C ARG A 237 -1.57 18.37 17.45
N TYR A 238 -2.02 17.14 17.58
CA TYR A 238 -1.70 16.24 18.69
C TYR A 238 -0.69 15.15 18.33
N SER A 239 -0.08 15.19 17.15
CA SER A 239 0.96 14.22 16.79
C SER A 239 2.06 14.14 17.85
N HIS A 240 2.47 15.26 18.42
CA HIS A 240 3.41 15.31 19.55
C HIS A 240 2.82 14.80 20.86
N HIS A 241 1.54 14.98 21.14
CA HIS A 241 0.87 14.53 22.37
C HIS A 241 0.48 13.05 22.31
N LEU A 242 0.10 12.54 21.13
CA LEU A 242 -0.14 11.11 20.92
C LEU A 242 1.16 10.30 21.10
N HIS A 243 2.32 10.87 20.79
CA HIS A 243 3.62 10.31 21.18
C HIS A 243 3.74 10.20 22.71
N GLY A 244 3.33 11.24 23.44
CA GLY A 244 3.35 11.25 24.90
C GLY A 244 2.38 10.24 25.53
N ILE A 245 1.17 10.10 24.98
CA ILE A 245 0.15 9.16 25.47
C ILE A 245 0.56 7.71 25.13
N ALA A 246 1.03 7.45 23.91
CA ALA A 246 1.56 6.15 23.55
C ALA A 246 2.80 5.78 24.41
N ALA A 247 3.66 6.74 24.69
CA ALA A 247 4.80 6.56 25.60
C ALA A 247 4.40 6.34 27.06
N ALA A 248 3.22 6.83 27.50
CA ALA A 248 2.71 6.66 28.86
C ALA A 248 2.12 5.27 29.10
N THR A 249 1.68 4.55 28.06
CA THR A 249 1.28 3.15 28.20
C THR A 249 2.54 2.29 28.37
N GLY A 250 2.66 1.56 29.50
CA GLY A 250 3.86 0.79 29.84
C GLY A 250 4.33 -0.19 28.77
N LEU A 251 3.40 -0.70 27.93
CA LEU A 251 3.69 -1.57 26.79
C LEU A 251 4.52 -0.87 25.71
N VAL A 252 4.24 0.41 25.45
CA VAL A 252 4.99 1.20 24.47
C VAL A 252 6.39 1.53 25.00
N LYS A 253 6.55 1.76 26.32
CA LYS A 253 7.87 1.96 26.92
C LYS A 253 8.75 0.71 26.81
N ILE A 254 8.21 -0.46 27.10
CA ILE A 254 8.94 -1.73 26.95
C ILE A 254 9.34 -1.93 25.49
N TRP A 255 8.44 -1.64 24.57
CA TRP A 255 8.69 -1.74 23.14
C TRP A 255 9.74 -0.74 22.65
N GLN A 256 9.62 0.53 23.02
CA GLN A 256 10.60 1.56 22.68
C GLN A 256 11.99 1.25 23.22
N GLN A 257 12.09 0.76 24.45
CA GLN A 257 13.37 0.36 25.03
C GLN A 257 13.99 -0.82 24.28
N TRP A 258 13.17 -1.80 23.88
CA TRP A 258 13.63 -2.92 23.09
C TRP A 258 14.08 -2.48 21.69
N GLU A 259 13.31 -1.62 21.03
CA GLU A 259 13.60 -1.11 19.69
C GLU A 259 14.85 -0.24 19.65
N ILE A 260 15.01 0.70 20.59
CA ILE A 260 16.23 1.53 20.71
C ILE A 260 17.47 0.64 20.95
N ALA A 261 17.33 -0.42 21.74
CA ALA A 261 18.44 -1.33 22.01
C ALA A 261 18.86 -2.18 20.78
N HIS A 262 17.94 -2.45 19.84
CA HIS A 262 18.18 -3.42 18.76
C HIS A 262 18.23 -2.82 17.35
N THR A 263 17.57 -1.69 17.12
CA THR A 263 17.42 -1.14 15.74
C THR A 263 17.99 0.27 15.56
N HIS A 264 18.33 0.97 16.62
CA HIS A 264 18.76 2.38 16.61
C HIS A 264 17.77 3.36 15.92
N HIS A 265 16.54 2.91 15.58
CA HIS A 265 15.52 3.71 14.93
C HIS A 265 14.18 3.69 15.69
N ILE A 266 13.53 4.85 15.79
CA ILE A 266 12.25 5.01 16.51
C ILE A 266 11.08 4.77 15.55
N LEU A 267 10.88 3.51 15.11
CA LEU A 267 9.81 3.18 14.16
C LEU A 267 8.44 2.96 14.82
N VAL A 268 8.41 2.61 16.12
CA VAL A 268 7.15 2.40 16.87
C VAL A 268 6.28 3.64 16.89
N ASN A 269 6.88 4.83 16.97
CA ASN A 269 6.13 6.08 16.92
C ASN A 269 5.43 6.29 15.57
N ALA A 270 6.00 5.82 14.48
CA ALA A 270 5.35 5.85 13.18
C ALA A 270 4.14 4.91 13.12
N SER A 271 4.21 3.74 13.73
CA SER A 271 3.16 2.73 13.70
C SER A 271 1.86 3.19 14.37
N ALA A 272 1.90 3.85 15.52
CA ALA A 272 0.72 4.32 16.23
C ALA A 272 -0.08 5.39 15.45
N HIS A 273 0.59 6.20 14.64
CA HIS A 273 -0.03 7.24 13.82
C HIS A 273 -0.90 6.68 12.69
N TYR A 274 -0.63 5.45 12.24
CA TYR A 274 -1.40 4.83 11.17
C TYR A 274 -2.82 4.48 11.59
N TYR A 275 -3.07 4.20 12.87
CA TYR A 275 -4.37 3.72 13.34
C TYR A 275 -5.51 4.74 13.19
N PRO A 276 -5.40 6.00 13.66
CA PRO A 276 -6.44 6.99 13.44
C PRO A 276 -6.77 7.17 11.96
N ILE A 277 -5.76 7.21 11.11
CA ILE A 277 -5.92 7.38 9.66
C ILE A 277 -6.55 6.16 9.03
N GLY A 278 -6.15 4.96 9.46
CA GLY A 278 -6.76 3.73 8.99
C GLY A 278 -8.24 3.64 9.34
N VAL A 279 -8.62 4.02 10.55
CA VAL A 279 -10.03 4.07 10.98
C VAL A 279 -10.82 5.05 10.11
N LEU A 280 -10.28 6.25 9.89
CA LEU A 280 -10.89 7.27 9.02
C LEU A 280 -11.05 6.77 7.58
N THR A 281 -10.00 6.14 7.05
CA THR A 281 -10.01 5.53 5.72
C THR A 281 -11.10 4.47 5.64
N GLY A 282 -11.21 3.60 6.64
CA GLY A 282 -12.24 2.57 6.72
C GLY A 282 -13.64 3.15 6.70
N ILE A 283 -13.89 4.20 7.50
CA ILE A 283 -15.17 4.91 7.56
C ILE A 283 -15.47 5.57 6.20
N LEU A 284 -14.54 6.32 5.64
CA LEU A 284 -14.72 6.99 4.35
C LEU A 284 -14.98 5.99 3.24
N MET A 285 -14.20 4.93 3.17
CA MET A 285 -14.35 3.87 2.16
C MET A 285 -15.73 3.19 2.29
N LEU A 286 -16.16 2.87 3.50
CA LEU A 286 -17.48 2.30 3.77
C LEU A 286 -18.61 3.22 3.27
N TRP A 287 -18.54 4.52 3.60
CA TRP A 287 -19.53 5.50 3.18
C TRP A 287 -19.57 5.68 1.66
N LEU A 288 -18.41 5.84 1.03
CA LEU A 288 -18.33 6.00 -0.42
C LEU A 288 -18.89 4.77 -1.16
N LEU A 289 -18.58 3.57 -0.70
CA LEU A 289 -19.10 2.33 -1.29
C LEU A 289 -20.62 2.22 -1.15
N LEU A 290 -21.16 2.52 0.04
CA LEU A 290 -22.61 2.51 0.27
C LEU A 290 -23.33 3.61 -0.53
N LEU A 291 -22.68 4.75 -0.73
CA LEU A 291 -23.21 5.85 -1.55
C LEU A 291 -23.32 5.44 -3.01
N VAL A 292 -22.24 4.92 -3.59
CA VAL A 292 -22.23 4.59 -5.03
C VAL A 292 -23.06 3.35 -5.35
N ASP A 293 -23.25 2.43 -4.41
CA ASP A 293 -24.17 1.30 -4.60
C ASP A 293 -25.64 1.77 -4.80
N ARG A 294 -25.97 2.95 -4.27
CA ARG A 294 -27.30 3.57 -4.44
C ARG A 294 -27.39 4.48 -5.66
N TRP A 295 -26.25 4.82 -6.23
CA TRP A 295 -26.20 5.65 -7.42
C TRP A 295 -26.50 4.78 -8.64
N HIS A 296 -27.75 4.80 -9.07
CA HIS A 296 -28.20 4.00 -10.22
C HIS A 296 -27.64 4.48 -11.57
N GLN A 297 -26.93 5.61 -11.61
CA GLN A 297 -26.30 6.11 -12.83
C GLN A 297 -24.94 5.43 -13.03
N SER A 298 -24.74 4.87 -14.22
CA SER A 298 -23.44 4.36 -14.63
C SER A 298 -22.56 5.51 -15.12
N PHE A 299 -21.30 5.51 -14.70
CA PHE A 299 -20.30 6.40 -15.31
C PHE A 299 -20.17 6.09 -16.83
N SER A 300 -19.84 7.11 -17.61
CA SER A 300 -19.62 6.89 -19.03
C SER A 300 -18.51 5.86 -19.27
N PRO A 301 -18.59 5.06 -20.36
CA PRO A 301 -17.56 4.07 -20.67
C PRO A 301 -16.15 4.67 -20.76
N GLY A 302 -16.02 5.90 -21.26
CA GLY A 302 -14.76 6.63 -21.35
C GLY A 302 -14.16 6.95 -20.00
N VAL A 303 -14.95 7.49 -19.07
CA VAL A 303 -14.52 7.77 -17.70
C VAL A 303 -14.10 6.49 -16.98
N SER A 304 -14.89 5.43 -17.10
CA SER A 304 -14.58 4.13 -16.48
C SER A 304 -13.28 3.55 -17.01
N LYS A 305 -13.02 3.66 -18.31
CA LYS A 305 -11.78 3.22 -18.96
C LYS A 305 -10.59 4.05 -18.45
N ALA A 306 -10.72 5.38 -18.44
CA ALA A 306 -9.64 6.28 -17.97
C ALA A 306 -9.26 6.00 -16.52
N VAL A 307 -10.24 5.89 -15.61
CA VAL A 307 -9.99 5.58 -14.20
C VAL A 307 -9.26 4.25 -14.05
N ARG A 308 -9.67 3.21 -14.75
CA ARG A 308 -9.00 1.90 -14.71
C ARG A 308 -7.59 1.95 -15.24
N THR A 309 -7.37 2.59 -16.40
CA THR A 309 -6.02 2.71 -16.97
C THR A 309 -5.06 3.39 -16.01
N VAL A 310 -5.50 4.45 -15.35
CA VAL A 310 -4.68 5.16 -14.36
C VAL A 310 -4.48 4.30 -13.10
N ALA A 311 -5.53 3.63 -12.64
CA ALA A 311 -5.46 2.76 -11.46
C ALA A 311 -4.58 1.52 -11.67
N ASP A 312 -4.49 1.00 -12.89
CA ASP A 312 -3.57 -0.10 -13.23
C ASP A 312 -2.11 0.31 -13.01
N GLY A 313 -1.78 1.59 -13.21
CA GLY A 313 -0.46 2.17 -12.95
C GLY A 313 -0.13 2.41 -11.47
N THR A 314 -1.08 2.23 -10.55
CA THR A 314 -0.89 2.58 -9.13
C THR A 314 0.30 1.88 -8.49
N PHE A 315 0.41 0.57 -8.66
CA PHE A 315 1.47 -0.23 -8.04
C PHE A 315 2.82 0.04 -8.71
N THR A 316 2.82 0.28 -10.01
CA THR A 316 4.01 0.71 -10.75
C THR A 316 4.47 2.08 -10.24
N LEU A 317 3.56 3.06 -10.14
CA LEU A 317 3.88 4.37 -9.58
C LEU A 317 4.47 4.25 -8.18
N TYR A 318 3.86 3.42 -7.33
CA TYR A 318 4.33 3.22 -5.96
C TYR A 318 5.79 2.74 -5.89
N LEU A 319 6.21 1.81 -6.74
CA LEU A 319 7.55 1.21 -6.67
C LEU A 319 8.60 1.90 -7.55
N PHE A 320 8.20 2.64 -8.57
CA PHE A 320 9.15 3.23 -9.52
C PHE A 320 9.36 4.73 -9.35
N HIS A 321 8.45 5.46 -8.63
CA HIS A 321 8.55 6.92 -8.59
C HIS A 321 9.85 7.43 -7.99
N LEU A 322 10.35 6.81 -6.92
CA LEU A 322 11.52 7.32 -6.21
C LEU A 322 12.81 7.20 -7.05
N PRO A 323 13.17 6.01 -7.60
CA PRO A 323 14.33 5.93 -8.48
C PRO A 323 14.16 6.74 -9.80
N LEU A 324 12.92 6.91 -10.30
CA LEU A 324 12.66 7.80 -11.44
C LEU A 324 12.90 9.27 -11.08
N PHE A 325 12.43 9.74 -9.92
CA PHE A 325 12.71 11.09 -9.45
C PHE A 325 14.21 11.33 -9.34
N LEU A 326 14.94 10.40 -8.73
CA LEU A 326 16.39 10.49 -8.57
C LEU A 326 17.11 10.63 -9.93
N LEU A 327 16.79 9.76 -10.91
CA LEU A 327 17.39 9.81 -12.24
C LEU A 327 17.06 11.09 -12.98
N ILE A 328 15.80 11.52 -12.96
CA ILE A 328 15.40 12.75 -13.68
C ILE A 328 16.08 13.96 -13.07
N VAL A 329 16.06 14.10 -11.75
CA VAL A 329 16.68 15.25 -11.06
C VAL A 329 18.21 15.24 -11.18
N ALA A 330 18.83 14.05 -11.31
CA ALA A 330 20.26 13.95 -11.51
C ALA A 330 20.72 14.50 -12.87
N TYR A 331 20.00 14.15 -13.95
CA TYR A 331 20.47 14.38 -15.32
C TYR A 331 19.71 15.48 -16.07
N ILE A 332 18.61 15.96 -15.55
CA ILE A 332 17.81 17.05 -16.14
C ILE A 332 17.89 18.28 -15.23
N PRO A 333 18.13 19.50 -15.77
CA PRO A 333 18.14 20.72 -14.97
C PRO A 333 16.88 20.85 -14.13
N TYR A 334 17.05 20.88 -12.81
CA TYR A 334 15.96 20.89 -11.85
C TYR A 334 16.16 21.94 -10.77
N ASN A 335 15.14 22.79 -10.57
CA ASN A 335 15.13 23.79 -9.51
C ASN A 335 14.29 23.31 -8.33
N HIS A 336 14.93 23.00 -7.21
CA HIS A 336 14.33 22.53 -5.98
C HIS A 336 13.30 23.50 -5.36
N GLY A 337 13.32 24.78 -5.75
CA GLY A 337 12.34 25.81 -5.35
C GLY A 337 11.12 25.90 -6.27
N SER A 338 11.20 25.35 -7.50
CA SER A 338 10.19 25.53 -8.55
C SER A 338 9.01 24.60 -8.41
N THR A 339 7.83 25.11 -8.01
CA THR A 339 6.57 24.34 -7.98
C THR A 339 6.14 23.82 -9.35
N PRO A 340 6.19 24.59 -10.46
CA PRO A 340 5.84 24.08 -11.78
C PRO A 340 6.69 22.88 -12.21
N GLN A 341 8.01 22.90 -11.93
CA GLN A 341 8.88 21.77 -12.27
C GLN A 341 8.53 20.53 -11.45
N LYS A 342 8.16 20.67 -10.17
CA LYS A 342 7.68 19.54 -9.35
C LYS A 342 6.40 18.93 -9.89
N ILE A 343 5.43 19.76 -10.28
CA ILE A 343 4.19 19.29 -10.89
C ILE A 343 4.48 18.57 -12.19
N LEU A 344 5.35 19.13 -13.03
CA LEU A 344 5.77 18.48 -14.28
C LEU A 344 6.47 17.14 -14.02
N LEU A 345 7.41 17.11 -13.08
CA LEU A 345 8.12 15.89 -12.71
C LEU A 345 7.15 14.79 -12.22
N LEU A 346 6.22 15.13 -11.35
CA LEU A 346 5.18 14.23 -10.86
C LEU A 346 4.31 13.73 -12.03
N ALA A 347 3.89 14.61 -12.93
CA ALA A 347 3.06 14.26 -14.08
C ALA A 347 3.80 13.32 -15.04
N VAL A 348 5.06 13.61 -15.38
CA VAL A 348 5.90 12.79 -16.24
C VAL A 348 6.12 11.40 -15.63
N VAL A 349 6.52 11.32 -14.37
CA VAL A 349 6.74 10.04 -13.69
C VAL A 349 5.45 9.23 -13.59
N THR A 350 4.31 9.89 -13.29
CA THR A 350 3.01 9.22 -13.29
C THR A 350 2.66 8.67 -14.66
N ALA A 351 2.83 9.45 -15.72
CA ALA A 351 2.56 9.01 -17.09
C ALA A 351 3.44 7.82 -17.52
N LEU A 352 4.73 7.86 -17.19
CA LEU A 352 5.66 6.75 -17.44
C LEU A 352 5.21 5.47 -16.69
N CYS A 353 4.85 5.58 -15.42
CA CYS A 353 4.41 4.45 -14.62
C CYS A 353 3.08 3.85 -15.14
N VAL A 354 2.16 4.68 -15.59
CA VAL A 354 0.90 4.22 -16.21
C VAL A 354 1.18 3.53 -17.55
N ALA A 355 2.09 4.06 -18.36
CA ALA A 355 2.46 3.45 -19.65
C ALA A 355 3.10 2.05 -19.47
N VAL A 356 3.91 1.86 -18.44
CA VAL A 356 4.59 0.58 -18.14
C VAL A 356 3.64 -0.42 -17.43
N ALA A 357 2.49 0.00 -16.95
CA ALA A 357 1.56 -0.89 -16.22
C ALA A 357 1.07 -2.08 -17.07
N ALA A 358 0.74 -1.85 -18.35
CA ALA A 358 0.21 -2.89 -19.24
C ALA A 358 1.20 -4.04 -19.49
N PRO A 359 2.49 -3.82 -19.83
CA PRO A 359 3.48 -4.90 -19.93
C PRO A 359 3.70 -5.63 -18.59
N LEU A 360 3.68 -4.93 -17.45
CA LEU A 360 3.82 -5.59 -16.15
C LEU A 360 2.59 -6.46 -15.80
N ASP A 361 1.40 -6.04 -16.20
CA ASP A 361 0.21 -6.87 -16.04
C ASP A 361 0.24 -8.10 -17.00
N ALA A 362 0.82 -7.95 -18.20
CA ALA A 362 1.08 -9.09 -19.08
C ALA A 362 2.08 -10.07 -18.44
N LEU A 363 3.15 -9.57 -17.81
CA LEU A 363 4.09 -10.40 -17.04
C LEU A 363 3.39 -11.14 -15.90
N LYS A 364 2.49 -10.48 -15.14
CA LYS A 364 1.70 -11.13 -14.11
C LYS A 364 0.87 -12.30 -14.65
N ARG A 365 0.18 -12.10 -15.78
CA ARG A 365 -0.61 -13.16 -16.42
C ARG A 365 0.28 -14.33 -16.86
N TRP A 366 1.43 -14.03 -17.47
CA TRP A 366 2.40 -15.05 -17.88
C TRP A 366 2.93 -15.84 -16.69
N MET A 367 3.38 -15.16 -15.63
CA MET A 367 3.85 -15.81 -14.39
C MET A 367 2.76 -16.71 -13.81
N ARG A 368 1.53 -16.20 -13.71
CA ARG A 368 0.40 -16.96 -13.18
C ARG A 368 0.12 -18.23 -14.00
N ALA A 369 0.17 -18.12 -15.33
CA ALA A 369 -0.02 -19.26 -16.23
C ALA A 369 1.10 -20.31 -16.11
N LYS A 370 2.35 -19.87 -16.01
CA LYS A 370 3.50 -20.79 -15.85
C LYS A 370 3.53 -21.51 -14.51
N LEU A 371 3.08 -20.86 -13.45
CA LEU A 371 3.02 -21.43 -12.10
C LEU A 371 1.77 -22.33 -11.88
N SER A 372 0.78 -22.27 -12.78
CA SER A 372 -0.40 -23.13 -12.74
C SER A 372 -0.08 -24.52 -13.31
N ILE A 373 -0.64 -25.59 -12.73
CA ILE A 373 -0.52 -26.95 -13.29
C ILE A 373 -1.39 -27.03 -14.56
N PRO A 374 -0.89 -27.63 -15.67
CA PRO A 374 -1.73 -27.91 -16.83
C PRO A 374 -2.93 -28.78 -16.43
N GLY A 375 -4.15 -28.29 -16.72
CA GLY A 375 -5.42 -28.94 -16.33
C GLY A 375 -6.33 -28.06 -15.44
N GLU A 376 -5.79 -27.25 -14.52
CA GLU A 376 -6.59 -26.30 -13.73
C GLU A 376 -6.99 -25.04 -14.53
N ALA A 377 -6.21 -24.69 -15.56
CA ALA A 377 -6.48 -23.53 -16.43
C ALA A 377 -7.78 -23.73 -17.24
N SER A 378 -8.08 -24.94 -17.68
CA SER A 378 -9.27 -25.25 -18.48
C SER A 378 -10.56 -25.13 -17.66
N ALA A 379 -10.55 -25.51 -16.38
CA ALA A 379 -11.72 -25.40 -15.50
C ALA A 379 -12.08 -23.93 -15.17
N GLN A 380 -11.09 -23.03 -15.15
CA GLN A 380 -11.33 -21.59 -14.88
C GLN A 380 -11.85 -20.83 -16.10
N VAL A 381 -11.57 -21.29 -17.32
CA VAL A 381 -12.11 -20.68 -18.55
C VAL A 381 -13.61 -20.98 -18.69
N ILE A 382 -14.02 -22.21 -18.34
CA ILE A 382 -15.45 -22.61 -18.39
C ILE A 382 -16.30 -21.86 -17.35
N GLN A 383 -15.72 -21.42 -16.23
CA GLN A 383 -16.43 -20.60 -15.24
C GLN A 383 -16.44 -19.08 -15.56
N ARG A 384 -15.79 -18.65 -16.64
CA ARG A 384 -15.76 -17.25 -17.11
C ARG A 384 -16.64 -16.98 -18.34
N SER A 385 -17.11 -18.02 -19.01
CA SER A 385 -18.17 -17.99 -20.04
C SER A 385 -19.55 -18.08 -19.39
#